data_ce3272c0c5ca5801c289a2ddbf62974c
#
_entry.id   ce3272c0c5ca5801c289a2ddbf62974c
#
_cell.length_a   1.000
_cell.length_b   1.000
_cell.length_c   1.000
_cell.angle_alpha   90.00
_cell.angle_beta   90.00
_cell.angle_gamma   90.00
#
_symmetry.space_group_name_H-M   'P 1'
#
loop_
_entity.id
_entity.type
_entity.pdbx_description
1 polymer ?
#
loop_
_entity_poly.entity_id
_entity_poly.type
_entity_poly.pdbx_seq_one_letter_code
_entity_poly.pdbx_strand_id
1 'polypeptide(L)'
;AEADESDASFLHLQPMVAVVTNIEADHMDTYQGDFENLKQTFINFLHNLPFYGRAVMCIDDPVVRELLPRVGRHITTYGFSDDADVRIEDYRQIGPQGHFTLSRQDKPLLTVTLNAPGRHNALNAAAAVAVATEEGIDDEDILRALAGFQGTGRRFDFLGEFPLEPVNGKAGSAMLVDDYGHHPTEVDATLKAARAGWPDKRLVMIFQPHRYTRTRDLYDDFANVLSQVDVLLMLDVYAAGEAPIPGADSRSLCRTIR
;
A
#
# COMPACT_ATOMS: atom_id res chain seq x y z
N ALA A 1 -12.52 2.68 11.40
CA ALA A 1 -11.60 1.77 12.12
C ALA A 1 -10.78 0.95 11.12
N GLU A 2 -9.52 0.68 11.41
CA GLU A 2 -8.72 -0.29 10.69
C GLU A 2 -9.14 -1.69 11.10
N ALA A 3 -9.44 -2.53 10.11
CA ALA A 3 -9.87 -3.91 10.29
C ALA A 3 -8.64 -4.81 10.14
N ASP A 4 -8.14 -5.35 11.24
CA ASP A 4 -6.90 -6.15 11.27
C ASP A 4 -7.20 -7.61 10.95
N GLU A 5 -6.61 -8.12 9.86
CA GLU A 5 -6.71 -9.51 9.43
C GLU A 5 -5.66 -10.42 10.10
N SER A 6 -4.63 -9.85 10.73
CA SER A 6 -3.47 -10.62 11.23
C SER A 6 -3.83 -11.72 12.22
N ASP A 7 -4.89 -11.52 13.01
CA ASP A 7 -5.43 -12.49 13.98
C ASP A 7 -6.91 -12.85 13.71
N ALA A 8 -7.44 -12.44 12.56
CA ALA A 8 -8.84 -12.56 12.16
C ALA A 8 -9.83 -11.82 13.07
N SER A 9 -9.37 -10.90 13.93
CA SER A 9 -10.24 -10.13 14.84
C SER A 9 -11.24 -9.22 14.11
N PHE A 10 -10.94 -8.83 12.87
CA PHE A 10 -11.87 -8.04 12.03
C PHE A 10 -13.23 -8.73 11.82
N LEU A 11 -13.34 -10.05 11.97
CA LEU A 11 -14.62 -10.76 11.94
C LEU A 11 -15.60 -10.36 13.03
N HIS A 12 -15.12 -9.73 14.10
CA HIS A 12 -16.00 -9.22 15.17
C HIS A 12 -16.60 -7.85 14.86
N LEU A 13 -16.13 -7.19 13.81
CA LEU A 13 -16.66 -5.91 13.38
C LEU A 13 -17.98 -6.08 12.63
N GLN A 14 -18.87 -5.10 12.82
CA GLN A 14 -20.15 -5.00 12.10
C GLN A 14 -20.20 -3.66 11.34
N PRO A 15 -19.46 -3.55 10.24
CA PRO A 15 -19.36 -2.29 9.50
C PRO A 15 -20.66 -1.99 8.72
N MET A 16 -20.91 -0.72 8.48
CA MET A 16 -21.89 -0.23 7.50
C MET A 16 -21.27 -0.12 6.11
N VAL A 17 -19.98 0.27 6.09
CA VAL A 17 -19.15 0.32 4.88
C VAL A 17 -17.85 -0.42 5.18
N ALA A 18 -17.44 -1.30 4.29
CA ALA A 18 -16.16 -2.00 4.35
C ALA A 18 -15.33 -1.65 3.12
N VAL A 19 -14.07 -1.31 3.32
CA VAL A 19 -13.11 -1.07 2.23
C VAL A 19 -12.12 -2.23 2.19
N VAL A 20 -11.92 -2.82 1.02
CA VAL A 20 -10.90 -3.85 0.78
C VAL A 20 -9.94 -3.33 -0.28
N THR A 21 -8.70 -3.14 0.12
CA THR A 21 -7.65 -2.56 -0.73
C THR A 21 -6.90 -3.63 -1.54
N ASN A 22 -6.48 -4.68 -0.87
CA ASN A 22 -5.79 -5.83 -1.44
C ASN A 22 -5.95 -7.04 -0.50
N ILE A 23 -5.63 -8.22 -0.98
CA ILE A 23 -5.56 -9.46 -0.19
C ILE A 23 -4.29 -10.21 -0.59
N GLU A 24 -3.33 -10.25 0.31
CA GLU A 24 -2.04 -10.90 0.10
C GLU A 24 -1.82 -12.04 1.11
N ALA A 25 -0.91 -12.97 0.77
CA ALA A 25 -0.60 -14.10 1.62
C ALA A 25 0.35 -13.69 2.76
N ASP A 26 -0.13 -12.88 3.69
CA ASP A 26 0.56 -12.57 4.96
C ASP A 26 -0.19 -13.21 6.13
N HIS A 27 0.48 -13.33 7.28
CA HIS A 27 -0.10 -13.92 8.50
C HIS A 27 -0.71 -15.32 8.30
N MET A 28 -0.13 -16.12 7.40
CA MET A 28 -0.68 -17.41 6.99
C MET A 28 -0.83 -18.42 8.13
N ASP A 29 -0.07 -18.27 9.21
CA ASP A 29 -0.20 -19.11 10.43
C ASP A 29 -1.61 -19.01 11.03
N THR A 30 -2.23 -17.82 11.02
CA THR A 30 -3.61 -17.59 11.44
C THR A 30 -4.62 -18.35 10.58
N TYR A 31 -4.30 -18.53 9.31
CA TYR A 31 -5.16 -19.16 8.31
C TYR A 31 -4.74 -20.61 7.98
N GLN A 32 -4.00 -21.27 8.90
CA GLN A 32 -3.56 -22.67 8.77
C GLN A 32 -2.66 -22.92 7.54
N GLY A 33 -1.97 -21.91 7.06
CA GLY A 33 -1.14 -22.00 5.86
C GLY A 33 -1.92 -22.05 4.54
N ASP A 34 -3.25 -21.91 4.57
CA ASP A 34 -4.12 -22.01 3.40
C ASP A 34 -4.68 -20.63 2.99
N PHE A 35 -4.30 -20.19 1.80
CA PHE A 35 -4.73 -18.90 1.25
C PHE A 35 -6.25 -18.85 0.98
N GLU A 36 -6.88 -19.98 0.69
CA GLU A 36 -8.34 -20.04 0.53
C GLU A 36 -9.06 -19.77 1.86
N ASN A 37 -8.49 -20.15 3.00
CA ASN A 37 -9.02 -19.81 4.32
C ASN A 37 -8.99 -18.29 4.55
N LEU A 38 -7.90 -17.61 4.15
CA LEU A 38 -7.81 -16.15 4.21
C LEU A 38 -8.88 -15.51 3.33
N LYS A 39 -9.01 -15.90 2.07
CA LYS A 39 -10.04 -15.42 1.16
C LYS A 39 -11.45 -15.62 1.72
N GLN A 40 -11.73 -16.81 2.26
CA GLN A 40 -13.02 -17.09 2.86
C GLN A 40 -13.29 -16.22 4.09
N THR A 41 -12.25 -15.90 4.85
CA THR A 41 -12.37 -15.02 6.01
C THR A 41 -12.74 -13.59 5.60
N PHE A 42 -12.15 -13.06 4.51
CA PHE A 42 -12.58 -11.77 3.94
C PHE A 42 -14.05 -11.80 3.46
N ILE A 43 -14.48 -12.89 2.85
CA ILE A 43 -15.91 -13.06 2.46
C ILE A 43 -16.80 -13.05 3.71
N ASN A 44 -16.42 -13.76 4.78
CA ASN A 44 -17.18 -13.79 6.03
C ASN A 44 -17.24 -12.39 6.67
N PHE A 45 -16.14 -11.63 6.66
CA PHE A 45 -16.12 -10.24 7.09
C PHE A 45 -17.09 -9.37 6.28
N LEU A 46 -17.08 -9.47 4.96
CA LEU A 46 -17.99 -8.72 4.09
C LEU A 46 -19.45 -9.13 4.29
N HIS A 47 -19.72 -10.37 4.70
CA HIS A 47 -21.08 -10.82 5.06
C HIS A 47 -21.59 -10.23 6.38
N ASN A 48 -20.71 -9.65 7.23
CA ASN A 48 -21.14 -8.89 8.40
C ASN A 48 -21.78 -7.53 8.03
N LEU A 49 -21.58 -7.05 6.80
CA LEU A 49 -22.31 -5.88 6.30
C LEU A 49 -23.82 -6.16 6.32
N PRO A 50 -24.66 -5.23 6.78
CA PRO A 50 -26.10 -5.36 6.64
C PRO A 50 -26.52 -5.38 5.16
N PHE A 51 -27.74 -5.79 4.85
CA PHE A 51 -28.21 -5.89 3.45
C PHE A 51 -28.15 -4.56 2.69
N TYR A 52 -28.18 -3.44 3.37
CA TYR A 52 -28.04 -2.07 2.85
C TYR A 52 -26.62 -1.52 2.98
N GLY A 53 -25.70 -2.28 3.54
CA GLY A 53 -24.31 -1.90 3.67
C GLY A 53 -23.57 -2.00 2.33
N ARG A 54 -22.39 -1.40 2.27
CA ARG A 54 -21.60 -1.29 1.04
C ARG A 54 -20.20 -1.81 1.20
N ALA A 55 -19.74 -2.58 0.23
CA ALA A 55 -18.35 -2.97 0.07
C ALA A 55 -17.67 -2.09 -1.00
N VAL A 56 -16.59 -1.41 -0.66
CA VAL A 56 -15.76 -0.62 -1.57
C VAL A 56 -14.50 -1.45 -1.85
N MET A 57 -14.34 -1.92 -3.10
CA MET A 57 -13.38 -2.97 -3.44
C MET A 57 -12.42 -2.56 -4.55
N CYS A 58 -11.11 -2.71 -4.29
CA CYS A 58 -10.06 -2.44 -5.27
C CYS A 58 -9.98 -3.55 -6.31
N ILE A 59 -10.45 -3.31 -7.53
CA ILE A 59 -10.43 -4.33 -8.58
C ILE A 59 -9.10 -4.43 -9.34
N ASP A 60 -8.14 -3.59 -9.02
CA ASP A 60 -6.77 -3.74 -9.52
C ASP A 60 -6.04 -4.89 -8.82
N ASP A 61 -6.47 -5.26 -7.61
CA ASP A 61 -6.01 -6.47 -6.94
C ASP A 61 -6.73 -7.70 -7.53
N PRO A 62 -5.98 -8.70 -8.04
CA PRO A 62 -6.58 -9.85 -8.70
C PRO A 62 -7.38 -10.74 -7.75
N VAL A 63 -6.98 -10.82 -6.46
CA VAL A 63 -7.70 -11.62 -5.46
C VAL A 63 -9.01 -10.95 -5.07
N VAL A 64 -8.98 -9.63 -4.85
CA VAL A 64 -10.21 -8.86 -4.58
C VAL A 64 -11.18 -9.00 -5.75
N ARG A 65 -10.70 -8.89 -6.99
CA ARG A 65 -11.51 -9.08 -8.21
C ARG A 65 -12.13 -10.47 -8.28
N GLU A 66 -11.38 -11.51 -7.95
CA GLU A 66 -11.88 -12.90 -7.90
C GLU A 66 -13.05 -13.05 -6.92
N LEU A 67 -13.01 -12.32 -5.81
CA LEU A 67 -14.02 -12.46 -4.75
C LEU A 67 -15.33 -11.72 -5.03
N LEU A 68 -15.38 -10.76 -5.96
CA LEU A 68 -16.59 -9.95 -6.24
C LEU A 68 -17.88 -10.76 -6.35
N PRO A 69 -17.95 -11.89 -7.09
CA PRO A 69 -19.18 -12.66 -7.24
C PRO A 69 -19.67 -13.31 -5.93
N ARG A 70 -18.80 -13.42 -4.94
CA ARG A 70 -19.07 -14.10 -3.66
C ARG A 70 -19.56 -13.14 -2.56
N VAL A 71 -19.39 -11.83 -2.74
CA VAL A 71 -19.65 -10.81 -1.70
C VAL A 71 -21.13 -10.72 -1.33
N GLY A 72 -22.05 -10.79 -2.29
CA GLY A 72 -23.50 -10.80 -2.04
C GLY A 72 -24.01 -9.53 -1.32
N ARG A 73 -23.33 -8.40 -1.49
CA ARG A 73 -23.69 -7.08 -0.95
C ARG A 73 -23.59 -6.05 -2.07
N HIS A 74 -24.04 -4.82 -1.80
CA HIS A 74 -23.78 -3.72 -2.72
C HIS A 74 -22.29 -3.44 -2.79
N ILE A 75 -21.74 -3.45 -4.00
CA ILE A 75 -20.33 -3.22 -4.25
C ILE A 75 -20.17 -1.92 -5.01
N THR A 76 -19.18 -1.12 -4.63
CA THR A 76 -18.60 -0.06 -5.43
C THR A 76 -17.15 -0.42 -5.67
N THR A 77 -16.78 -0.61 -6.93
CA THR A 77 -15.42 -0.95 -7.33
C THR A 77 -14.58 0.30 -7.57
N TYR A 78 -13.28 0.21 -7.28
CA TYR A 78 -12.36 1.30 -7.63
C TYR A 78 -11.02 0.75 -8.13
N GLY A 79 -10.31 1.57 -8.90
CA GLY A 79 -9.01 1.19 -9.45
C GLY A 79 -8.60 2.02 -10.65
N PHE A 80 -7.50 1.60 -11.27
CA PHE A 80 -7.06 2.08 -12.59
C PHE A 80 -7.72 1.30 -13.73
N SER A 81 -8.30 0.15 -13.41
CA SER A 81 -8.97 -0.72 -14.38
C SER A 81 -10.14 -0.03 -15.04
N ASP A 82 -10.33 -0.28 -16.34
CA ASP A 82 -11.33 0.37 -17.18
C ASP A 82 -12.79 0.08 -16.73
N ASP A 83 -13.00 -0.99 -16.02
CA ASP A 83 -14.28 -1.47 -15.51
C ASP A 83 -14.54 -1.09 -14.04
N ALA A 84 -13.71 -0.21 -13.45
CA ALA A 84 -13.97 0.30 -12.11
C ALA A 84 -15.07 1.37 -12.09
N ASP A 85 -15.95 1.33 -11.08
CA ASP A 85 -17.01 2.34 -10.87
C ASP A 85 -16.42 3.71 -10.51
N VAL A 86 -15.33 3.72 -9.72
CA VAL A 86 -14.51 4.89 -9.42
C VAL A 86 -13.14 4.67 -10.03
N ARG A 87 -12.95 5.20 -11.23
CA ARG A 87 -11.76 4.93 -12.04
C ARG A 87 -10.76 6.06 -11.92
N ILE A 88 -9.48 5.69 -11.75
CA ILE A 88 -8.34 6.61 -11.80
C ILE A 88 -7.83 6.71 -13.23
N GLU A 89 -7.78 7.94 -13.75
CA GLU A 89 -7.30 8.24 -15.09
C GLU A 89 -6.17 9.27 -15.04
N ASP A 90 -5.32 9.31 -16.05
CA ASP A 90 -4.27 10.30 -16.26
C ASP A 90 -3.31 10.50 -15.08
N TYR A 91 -3.06 9.42 -14.32
CA TYR A 91 -2.15 9.50 -13.17
C TYR A 91 -0.73 9.87 -13.60
N ARG A 92 -0.21 10.90 -12.94
CA ARG A 92 1.19 11.31 -13.03
C ARG A 92 1.68 11.74 -11.65
N GLN A 93 2.94 11.48 -11.38
CA GLN A 93 3.58 11.92 -10.15
C GLN A 93 4.57 13.06 -10.48
N ILE A 94 4.55 14.13 -9.68
CA ILE A 94 5.49 15.26 -9.76
C ILE A 94 6.07 15.45 -8.36
N GLY A 95 7.30 15.00 -8.15
CA GLY A 95 7.91 14.99 -6.83
C GLY A 95 7.04 14.25 -5.82
N PRO A 96 6.67 14.89 -4.69
CA PRO A 96 5.86 14.25 -3.65
C PRO A 96 4.35 14.22 -3.95
N GLN A 97 3.90 14.75 -5.08
CA GLN A 97 2.47 14.88 -5.37
C GLN A 97 2.02 13.92 -6.47
N GLY A 98 0.88 13.27 -6.22
CA GLY A 98 0.10 12.56 -7.25
C GLY A 98 -0.95 13.48 -7.86
N HIS A 99 -1.03 13.50 -9.20
CA HIS A 99 -2.04 14.23 -9.97
C HIS A 99 -2.81 13.23 -10.83
N PHE A 100 -4.11 13.22 -10.74
CA PHE A 100 -4.96 12.29 -11.48
C PHE A 100 -6.39 12.79 -11.59
N THR A 101 -7.16 12.14 -12.44
CA THR A 101 -8.58 12.38 -12.58
C THR A 101 -9.34 11.16 -12.06
N LEU A 102 -10.47 11.38 -11.39
CA LEU A 102 -11.41 10.32 -11.03
C LEU A 102 -12.68 10.45 -11.83
N SER A 103 -13.01 9.42 -12.61
CA SER A 103 -14.32 9.27 -13.23
C SER A 103 -15.23 8.44 -12.32
N ARG A 104 -16.50 8.82 -12.25
CA ARG A 104 -17.54 8.18 -11.45
C ARG A 104 -18.84 8.21 -12.24
N GLN A 105 -19.61 7.12 -12.16
CA GLN A 105 -20.88 7.05 -12.87
C GLN A 105 -21.80 8.22 -12.48
N ASP A 106 -22.39 8.87 -13.49
CA ASP A 106 -23.35 9.97 -13.36
C ASP A 106 -22.87 11.18 -12.54
N LYS A 107 -21.56 11.35 -12.37
CA LYS A 107 -20.93 12.47 -11.66
C LYS A 107 -19.91 13.18 -12.54
N PRO A 108 -19.65 14.47 -12.28
CA PRO A 108 -18.54 15.19 -12.94
C PRO A 108 -17.18 14.52 -12.62
N LEU A 109 -16.24 14.69 -13.54
CA LEU A 109 -14.85 14.28 -13.29
C LEU A 109 -14.25 15.11 -12.14
N LEU A 110 -13.54 14.45 -11.24
CA LEU A 110 -12.75 15.09 -10.21
C LEU A 110 -11.28 15.15 -10.63
N THR A 111 -10.71 16.35 -10.69
CA THR A 111 -9.26 16.52 -10.86
C THR A 111 -8.63 16.63 -9.48
N VAL A 112 -7.80 15.65 -9.13
CA VAL A 112 -7.21 15.49 -7.80
C VAL A 112 -5.74 15.86 -7.83
N THR A 113 -5.32 16.62 -6.83
CA THR A 113 -3.91 16.78 -6.44
C THR A 113 -3.79 16.25 -5.02
N LEU A 114 -2.98 15.19 -4.84
CA LEU A 114 -2.79 14.52 -3.57
C LEU A 114 -1.35 14.71 -3.09
N ASN A 115 -1.14 15.17 -1.86
CA ASN A 115 0.19 15.33 -1.26
C ASN A 115 0.73 14.00 -0.70
N ALA A 116 0.62 12.96 -1.49
CA ALA A 116 1.17 11.64 -1.19
C ALA A 116 1.61 10.98 -2.50
N PRO A 117 2.88 10.57 -2.64
CA PRO A 117 3.40 9.98 -3.86
C PRO A 117 3.00 8.51 -3.99
N GLY A 118 3.00 8.00 -5.22
CA GLY A 118 2.77 6.60 -5.52
C GLY A 118 1.34 6.26 -5.94
N ARG A 119 1.24 5.28 -6.85
CA ARG A 119 -0.04 4.79 -7.36
C ARG A 119 -0.94 4.20 -6.27
N HIS A 120 -0.35 3.56 -5.25
CA HIS A 120 -1.08 3.02 -4.10
C HIS A 120 -1.81 4.12 -3.31
N ASN A 121 -1.22 5.31 -3.18
CA ASN A 121 -1.89 6.44 -2.53
C ASN A 121 -3.03 7.01 -3.39
N ALA A 122 -2.92 6.98 -4.72
CA ALA A 122 -4.03 7.31 -5.60
C ALA A 122 -5.19 6.30 -5.45
N LEU A 123 -4.89 4.99 -5.30
CA LEU A 123 -5.89 3.97 -4.99
C LEU A 123 -6.57 4.22 -3.65
N ASN A 124 -5.79 4.53 -2.60
CA ASN A 124 -6.34 4.86 -1.28
C ASN A 124 -7.23 6.10 -1.33
N ALA A 125 -6.83 7.12 -2.09
CA ALA A 125 -7.66 8.31 -2.31
C ALA A 125 -8.95 7.98 -3.08
N ALA A 126 -8.89 7.11 -4.10
CA ALA A 126 -10.06 6.67 -4.84
C ALA A 126 -11.05 5.92 -3.95
N ALA A 127 -10.56 5.06 -3.03
CA ALA A 127 -11.39 4.40 -2.03
C ALA A 127 -12.10 5.41 -1.12
N ALA A 128 -11.36 6.43 -0.62
CA ALA A 128 -11.92 7.48 0.22
C ALA A 128 -12.98 8.29 -0.54
N VAL A 129 -12.74 8.61 -1.82
CA VAL A 129 -13.71 9.29 -2.69
C VAL A 129 -14.95 8.43 -2.93
N ALA A 130 -14.79 7.12 -3.14
CA ALA A 130 -15.90 6.20 -3.29
C ALA A 130 -16.82 6.25 -2.06
N VAL A 131 -16.24 6.12 -0.86
CA VAL A 131 -16.98 6.22 0.41
C VAL A 131 -17.66 7.59 0.56
N ALA A 132 -16.91 8.70 0.35
CA ALA A 132 -17.43 10.04 0.50
C ALA A 132 -18.59 10.35 -0.48
N THR A 133 -18.49 9.84 -1.71
CA THR A 133 -19.54 9.98 -2.73
C THR A 133 -20.83 9.25 -2.31
N GLU A 134 -20.69 8.05 -1.75
CA GLU A 134 -21.83 7.26 -1.24
C GLU A 134 -22.49 7.92 -0.02
N GLU A 135 -21.72 8.55 0.82
CA GLU A 135 -22.22 9.32 1.99
C GLU A 135 -22.79 10.69 1.60
N GLY A 136 -22.80 11.04 0.31
CA GLY A 136 -23.37 12.27 -0.20
C GLY A 136 -22.56 13.53 0.11
N ILE A 137 -21.25 13.40 0.34
CA ILE A 137 -20.35 14.53 0.55
C ILE A 137 -20.12 15.25 -0.78
N ASP A 138 -20.17 16.57 -0.75
CA ASP A 138 -20.00 17.39 -1.93
C ASP A 138 -18.56 17.33 -2.48
N ASP A 139 -18.44 17.38 -3.81
CA ASP A 139 -17.16 17.26 -4.51
C ASP A 139 -16.14 18.33 -4.08
N GLU A 140 -16.58 19.55 -3.76
CA GLU A 140 -15.69 20.61 -3.26
C GLU A 140 -15.06 20.27 -1.92
N ASP A 141 -15.82 19.64 -1.01
CA ASP A 141 -15.33 19.19 0.29
C ASP A 141 -14.37 18.02 0.16
N ILE A 142 -14.68 17.08 -0.73
CA ILE A 142 -13.79 15.96 -1.07
C ILE A 142 -12.44 16.49 -1.58
N LEU A 143 -12.46 17.37 -2.58
CA LEU A 143 -11.24 17.93 -3.16
C LEU A 143 -10.43 18.73 -2.14
N ARG A 144 -11.11 19.52 -1.29
CA ARG A 144 -10.45 20.28 -0.23
C ARG A 144 -9.78 19.36 0.78
N ALA A 145 -10.43 18.28 1.18
CA ALA A 145 -9.87 17.29 2.11
C ALA A 145 -8.64 16.59 1.52
N LEU A 146 -8.71 16.15 0.25
CA LEU A 146 -7.57 15.50 -0.43
C LEU A 146 -6.38 16.47 -0.61
N ALA A 147 -6.63 17.70 -0.98
CA ALA A 147 -5.57 18.72 -1.11
C ALA A 147 -4.94 19.09 0.23
N GLY A 148 -5.71 19.01 1.32
CA GLY A 148 -5.24 19.25 2.68
C GLY A 148 -4.54 18.06 3.33
N PHE A 149 -4.64 16.86 2.75
CA PHE A 149 -4.03 15.64 3.31
C PHE A 149 -2.50 15.72 3.25
N GLN A 150 -1.85 15.52 4.38
CA GLN A 150 -0.39 15.62 4.51
C GLN A 150 0.30 14.24 4.61
N GLY A 151 -0.39 13.17 4.22
CA GLY A 151 0.09 11.80 4.39
C GLY A 151 -0.16 11.24 5.78
N THR A 152 0.33 10.04 6.00
CA THR A 152 0.32 9.34 7.28
C THR A 152 1.76 9.17 7.74
N GLY A 153 2.04 9.41 9.01
CA GLY A 153 3.39 9.24 9.55
C GLY A 153 3.95 7.86 9.24
N ARG A 154 5.21 7.80 8.88
CA ARG A 154 5.93 6.58 8.45
C ARG A 154 5.34 5.89 7.20
N ARG A 155 4.65 6.64 6.32
CA ARG A 155 4.20 6.19 5.00
C ARG A 155 4.70 7.19 3.96
N PHE A 156 5.87 6.94 3.37
CA PHE A 156 6.64 7.87 2.55
C PHE A 156 6.80 9.23 3.24
N ASP A 157 7.12 9.21 4.52
CA ASP A 157 7.19 10.41 5.36
C ASP A 157 8.47 11.18 5.05
N PHE A 158 8.33 12.39 4.48
CA PHE A 158 9.45 13.24 4.11
C PHE A 158 9.98 13.99 5.34
N LEU A 159 11.12 13.54 5.87
CA LEU A 159 11.73 14.09 7.07
C LEU A 159 12.63 15.33 6.80
N GLY A 160 12.97 15.57 5.56
CA GLY A 160 13.75 16.72 5.17
C GLY A 160 14.83 16.44 4.13
N GLU A 161 15.50 17.51 3.71
CA GLU A 161 16.68 17.45 2.84
C GLU A 161 17.90 17.96 3.61
N PHE A 162 18.95 17.17 3.64
CA PHE A 162 20.16 17.42 4.44
C PHE A 162 21.37 17.60 3.53
N PRO A 163 22.20 18.64 3.76
CA PRO A 163 23.44 18.81 3.01
C PRO A 163 24.41 17.66 3.32
N LEU A 164 25.09 17.19 2.30
CA LEU A 164 26.18 16.21 2.44
C LEU A 164 27.53 16.91 2.41
N GLU A 165 28.51 16.34 3.12
CA GLU A 165 29.89 16.80 3.03
C GLU A 165 30.38 16.77 1.57
N PRO A 166 31.03 17.83 1.09
CA PRO A 166 31.50 17.88 -0.27
C PRO A 166 32.49 16.74 -0.59
N VAL A 167 32.23 16.00 -1.65
CA VAL A 167 33.14 14.98 -2.18
C VAL A 167 33.77 15.52 -3.46
N ASN A 168 35.10 15.57 -3.51
CA ASN A 168 35.85 16.14 -4.65
C ASN A 168 35.36 17.57 -5.03
N GLY A 169 35.08 18.40 -4.01
CA GLY A 169 34.63 19.77 -4.20
C GLY A 169 33.18 19.94 -4.72
N LYS A 170 32.43 18.85 -4.88
CA LYS A 170 31.01 18.88 -5.26
C LYS A 170 30.16 18.77 -4.02
N ALA A 171 29.33 19.80 -3.76
CA ALA A 171 28.28 19.77 -2.75
C ALA A 171 27.12 18.87 -3.23
N GLY A 172 26.49 18.22 -2.28
CA GLY A 172 25.31 17.38 -2.53
C GLY A 172 24.32 17.49 -1.38
N SER A 173 23.14 16.89 -1.56
CA SER A 173 22.13 16.76 -0.51
C SER A 173 21.51 15.36 -0.55
N ALA A 174 21.04 14.91 0.60
CA ALA A 174 20.24 13.70 0.73
C ALA A 174 18.84 14.06 1.20
N MET A 175 17.85 13.57 0.49
CA MET A 175 16.46 13.58 0.93
C MET A 175 16.22 12.37 1.81
N LEU A 176 15.73 12.58 3.02
CA LEU A 176 15.42 11.50 3.97
C LEU A 176 13.91 11.23 3.97
N VAL A 177 13.57 9.97 3.75
CA VAL A 177 12.19 9.47 3.77
C VAL A 177 12.12 8.31 4.75
N ASP A 178 11.12 8.31 5.64
CA ASP A 178 10.78 7.18 6.51
C ASP A 178 9.53 6.46 5.98
N ASP A 179 9.62 5.14 5.90
CA ASP A 179 8.51 4.28 5.48
C ASP A 179 8.44 3.03 6.34
N TYR A 180 7.25 2.65 6.76
CA TYR A 180 7.03 1.47 7.60
C TYR A 180 6.95 0.16 6.80
N GLY A 181 7.07 0.23 5.48
CA GLY A 181 7.00 -0.91 4.58
C GLY A 181 7.90 -2.07 5.03
N HIS A 182 7.29 -3.19 5.32
CA HIS A 182 7.94 -4.40 5.83
C HIS A 182 7.52 -5.67 5.07
N HIS A 183 6.57 -5.57 4.16
CA HIS A 183 6.21 -6.58 3.17
C HIS A 183 6.84 -6.24 1.81
N PRO A 184 7.27 -7.20 0.98
CA PRO A 184 7.88 -6.90 -0.33
C PRO A 184 7.04 -6.00 -1.22
N THR A 185 5.72 -6.18 -1.24
CA THR A 185 4.79 -5.34 -2.02
C THR A 185 4.79 -3.89 -1.54
N GLU A 186 4.81 -3.64 -0.23
CA GLU A 186 4.90 -2.29 0.33
C GLU A 186 6.23 -1.62 -0.03
N VAL A 187 7.34 -2.37 0.10
CA VAL A 187 8.68 -1.90 -0.28
C VAL A 187 8.73 -1.56 -1.76
N ASP A 188 8.18 -2.42 -2.63
CA ASP A 188 8.12 -2.19 -4.08
C ASP A 188 7.31 -0.92 -4.42
N ALA A 189 6.17 -0.72 -3.76
CA ALA A 189 5.34 0.47 -3.94
C ALA A 189 6.09 1.76 -3.55
N THR A 190 6.81 1.73 -2.43
CA THR A 190 7.64 2.85 -1.95
C THR A 190 8.81 3.14 -2.90
N LEU A 191 9.51 2.10 -3.39
CA LEU A 191 10.60 2.25 -4.36
C LEU A 191 10.10 2.84 -5.68
N LYS A 192 8.97 2.35 -6.19
CA LYS A 192 8.35 2.89 -7.41
C LYS A 192 7.94 4.35 -7.24
N ALA A 193 7.38 4.72 -6.09
CA ALA A 193 7.05 6.11 -5.78
C ALA A 193 8.30 7.00 -5.73
N ALA A 194 9.38 6.53 -5.11
CA ALA A 194 10.66 7.26 -5.07
C ALA A 194 11.26 7.45 -6.46
N ARG A 195 11.30 6.41 -7.29
CA ARG A 195 11.82 6.49 -8.66
C ARG A 195 10.96 7.39 -9.56
N ALA A 196 9.64 7.35 -9.42
CA ALA A 196 8.73 8.19 -10.21
C ALA A 196 8.85 9.68 -9.84
N GLY A 197 9.00 9.99 -8.54
CA GLY A 197 9.10 11.38 -8.08
C GLY A 197 10.47 12.00 -8.28
N TRP A 198 11.55 11.18 -8.24
CA TRP A 198 12.94 11.65 -8.29
C TRP A 198 13.82 10.72 -9.14
N PRO A 199 13.56 10.65 -10.46
CA PRO A 199 14.19 9.67 -11.35
C PRO A 199 15.71 9.79 -11.45
N ASP A 200 16.24 11.01 -11.26
CA ASP A 200 17.68 11.31 -11.37
C ASP A 200 18.44 11.15 -10.05
N LYS A 201 17.74 10.92 -8.94
CA LYS A 201 18.40 10.75 -7.64
C LYS A 201 18.84 9.30 -7.44
N ARG A 202 20.05 9.14 -6.90
CA ARG A 202 20.54 7.86 -6.41
C ARG A 202 19.72 7.41 -5.21
N LEU A 203 19.24 6.18 -5.21
CA LEU A 203 18.40 5.62 -4.17
C LEU A 203 19.24 4.77 -3.22
N VAL A 204 19.35 5.24 -1.99
CA VAL A 204 20.01 4.53 -0.88
C VAL A 204 18.93 4.04 0.08
N MET A 205 18.87 2.74 0.30
CA MET A 205 17.90 2.14 1.22
C MET A 205 18.59 1.58 2.45
N ILE A 206 18.05 1.91 3.62
CA ILE A 206 18.37 1.24 4.88
C ILE A 206 17.14 0.37 5.20
N PHE A 207 17.33 -0.94 5.23
CA PHE A 207 16.24 -1.89 5.42
C PHE A 207 16.49 -2.81 6.61
N GLN A 208 15.47 -2.95 7.47
CA GLN A 208 15.46 -3.91 8.56
C GLN A 208 14.35 -4.95 8.31
N PRO A 209 14.69 -6.19 7.98
CA PRO A 209 13.69 -7.24 7.86
C PRO A 209 12.96 -7.45 9.20
N HIS A 210 11.65 -7.67 9.14
CA HIS A 210 10.80 -7.87 10.31
C HIS A 210 10.27 -9.30 10.35
N ARG A 211 10.63 -10.05 11.40
CA ARG A 211 10.37 -11.48 11.63
C ARG A 211 11.18 -12.42 10.73
N TYR A 212 11.66 -13.49 11.33
CA TYR A 212 12.36 -14.55 10.61
C TYR A 212 11.43 -15.38 9.73
N THR A 213 10.20 -15.62 10.18
CA THR A 213 9.18 -16.36 9.41
C THR A 213 8.86 -15.61 8.11
N ARG A 214 8.53 -14.32 8.16
CA ARG A 214 8.27 -13.52 6.96
C ARG A 214 9.48 -13.46 6.03
N THR A 215 10.69 -13.29 6.59
CA THR A 215 11.92 -13.27 5.79
C THR A 215 12.16 -14.59 5.07
N ARG A 216 11.83 -15.73 5.69
CA ARG A 216 11.90 -17.06 5.09
C ARG A 216 10.85 -17.23 3.99
N ASP A 217 9.60 -16.92 4.30
CA ASP A 217 8.45 -17.25 3.45
C ASP A 217 8.39 -16.36 2.20
N LEU A 218 8.90 -15.13 2.29
CA LEU A 218 8.95 -14.15 1.19
C LEU A 218 10.40 -13.86 0.74
N TYR A 219 11.30 -14.82 0.91
CA TYR A 219 12.73 -14.63 0.69
C TYR A 219 13.06 -14.19 -0.73
N ASP A 220 12.51 -14.85 -1.73
CA ASP A 220 12.76 -14.53 -3.14
C ASP A 220 12.16 -13.19 -3.54
N ASP A 221 11.00 -12.84 -2.99
CA ASP A 221 10.34 -11.56 -3.21
C ASP A 221 11.17 -10.42 -2.61
N PHE A 222 11.71 -10.60 -1.38
CA PHE A 222 12.65 -9.64 -0.79
C PHE A 222 13.93 -9.52 -1.61
N ALA A 223 14.52 -10.61 -2.05
CA ALA A 223 15.73 -10.57 -2.86
C ALA A 223 15.48 -9.80 -4.16
N ASN A 224 14.34 -10.00 -4.79
CA ASN A 224 13.96 -9.32 -6.03
C ASN A 224 13.73 -7.82 -5.79
N VAL A 225 12.91 -7.43 -4.82
CA VAL A 225 12.58 -6.02 -4.60
C VAL A 225 13.78 -5.22 -4.11
N LEU A 226 14.57 -5.76 -3.18
CA LEU A 226 15.74 -5.09 -2.62
C LEU A 226 16.91 -4.96 -3.61
N SER A 227 16.94 -5.78 -4.67
CA SER A 227 17.92 -5.64 -5.75
C SER A 227 17.73 -4.39 -6.62
N GLN A 228 16.57 -3.71 -6.51
CA GLN A 228 16.20 -2.57 -7.36
C GLN A 228 16.81 -1.23 -6.88
N VAL A 229 17.45 -1.21 -5.71
CA VAL A 229 18.07 0.01 -5.16
C VAL A 229 19.52 0.17 -5.61
N ASP A 230 20.01 1.41 -5.67
CA ASP A 230 21.40 1.67 -6.06
C ASP A 230 22.39 1.33 -4.95
N VAL A 231 21.97 1.46 -3.69
CA VAL A 231 22.73 1.06 -2.49
C VAL A 231 21.77 0.51 -1.46
N LEU A 232 22.09 -0.66 -0.94
CA LEU A 232 21.36 -1.32 0.12
C LEU A 232 22.21 -1.45 1.37
N LEU A 233 21.71 -0.95 2.50
CA LEU A 233 22.24 -1.16 3.83
C LEU A 233 21.26 -2.01 4.62
N MET A 234 21.66 -3.26 4.91
CA MET A 234 20.80 -4.21 5.63
C MET A 234 21.14 -4.21 7.11
N LEU A 235 20.13 -4.00 7.95
CA LEU A 235 20.21 -4.22 9.39
C LEU A 235 19.89 -5.68 9.72
N ASP A 236 20.25 -6.13 10.93
CA ASP A 236 19.87 -7.46 11.40
C ASP A 236 18.33 -7.58 11.50
N VAL A 237 17.82 -8.80 11.30
CA VAL A 237 16.38 -9.07 11.38
C VAL A 237 15.84 -8.68 12.76
N TYR A 238 14.79 -7.90 12.79
CA TYR A 238 14.03 -7.66 14.01
C TYR A 238 13.15 -8.89 14.31
N ALA A 239 13.52 -9.60 15.36
CA ALA A 239 12.94 -10.92 15.63
C ALA A 239 11.47 -10.92 16.04
N ALA A 240 10.95 -9.83 16.65
CA ALA A 240 9.58 -9.73 17.17
C ALA A 240 9.17 -10.92 18.07
N GLY A 241 10.13 -11.44 18.85
CA GLY A 241 9.90 -12.60 19.73
C GLY A 241 10.12 -13.97 19.09
N GLU A 242 10.42 -14.05 17.80
CA GLU A 242 10.72 -15.33 17.11
C GLU A 242 12.16 -15.80 17.37
N ALA A 243 12.36 -17.12 17.33
CA ALA A 243 13.70 -17.70 17.31
C ALA A 243 14.33 -17.52 15.91
N PRO A 244 15.67 -17.36 15.82
CA PRO A 244 16.36 -17.29 14.55
C PRO A 244 16.11 -18.53 13.68
N ILE A 245 15.84 -18.31 12.40
CA ILE A 245 15.67 -19.38 11.40
C ILE A 245 16.91 -19.38 10.50
N PRO A 246 17.65 -20.50 10.40
CA PRO A 246 18.84 -20.60 9.53
C PRO A 246 18.50 -20.24 8.08
N GLY A 247 19.28 -19.35 7.48
CA GLY A 247 19.08 -18.89 6.10
C GLY A 247 18.06 -17.76 5.92
N ALA A 248 17.25 -17.46 6.94
CA ALA A 248 16.29 -16.34 6.92
C ALA A 248 16.88 -15.09 7.60
N ASP A 249 18.09 -14.71 7.24
CA ASP A 249 18.83 -13.60 7.83
C ASP A 249 19.31 -12.59 6.77
N SER A 250 19.64 -11.40 7.20
CA SER A 250 20.07 -10.29 6.35
C SER A 250 21.35 -10.62 5.55
N ARG A 251 22.25 -11.44 6.08
CA ARG A 251 23.47 -11.83 5.39
C ARG A 251 23.17 -12.79 4.24
N SER A 252 22.23 -13.69 4.45
CA SER A 252 21.74 -14.61 3.41
C SER A 252 21.07 -13.84 2.28
N LEU A 253 20.18 -12.90 2.60
CA LEU A 253 19.57 -11.99 1.61
C LEU A 253 20.63 -11.21 0.81
N CYS A 254 21.58 -10.58 1.49
CA CYS A 254 22.67 -9.82 0.83
C CYS A 254 23.52 -10.71 -0.11
N ARG A 255 23.69 -11.99 0.18
CA ARG A 255 24.42 -12.90 -0.70
C ARG A 255 23.63 -13.24 -1.96
N THR A 256 22.32 -13.35 -1.85
CA THR A 256 21.43 -13.62 -2.99
C THR A 256 21.27 -12.40 -3.91
N ILE A 257 21.21 -11.19 -3.34
CA ILE A 257 21.07 -9.92 -4.08
C ILE A 257 22.32 -9.57 -4.90
N ARG A 258 23.49 -10.07 -4.54
CA ARG A 258 24.76 -9.87 -5.28
C ARG A 258 24.85 -10.72 -6.52
#